data_722ba9d5265748790273bc3c6dc04793
#
_entry.id   722ba9d5265748790273bc3c6dc04793
#
_cell.length_a   1.000
_cell.length_b   1.000
_cell.length_c   1.000
_cell.angle_alpha   90.00
_cell.angle_beta   90.00
_cell.angle_gamma   90.00
#
_symmetry.space_group_name_H-M   'P 1'
#
loop_
_entity.id
_entity.type
_entity.pdbx_description
1 polymer ?
#
loop_
_entity_poly.entity_id
_entity_poly.type
_entity_poly.pdbx_seq_one_letter_code
_entity_poly.pdbx_strand_id
1 'polypeptide(L)'
;MTQEKFDQEAMRILDQNISIAAFPEGTRSGCKKMNHFTSIVFRTALKVKCPLFPVCITGNENIPTKDFTMHTGTIKMHKLSPVLWEEYKNMSAFQLKNYLKNIMASEISKMEEE
;
A
#
# COMPACT_ATOMS: atom_id res chain seq x y z
N MET A 1 3.25 16.02 9.09
CA MET A 1 1.77 16.04 9.05
C MET A 1 1.23 15.20 10.18
N THR A 2 0.25 15.70 10.92
CA THR A 2 -0.38 14.94 11.99
C THR A 2 -1.40 13.95 11.41
N GLN A 3 -1.74 12.92 12.19
CA GLN A 3 -2.77 11.96 11.78
C GLN A 3 -4.11 12.66 11.50
N GLU A 4 -4.45 13.63 12.33
CA GLU A 4 -5.70 14.38 12.18
C GLU A 4 -5.74 15.15 10.86
N LYS A 5 -4.67 15.84 10.52
CA LYS A 5 -4.60 16.56 9.24
C LYS A 5 -4.66 15.62 8.05
N PHE A 6 -3.99 14.48 8.15
CA PHE A 6 -4.02 13.47 7.11
C PHE A 6 -5.46 12.97 6.90
N ASP A 7 -6.17 12.70 8.00
CA ASP A 7 -7.55 12.23 7.93
C ASP A 7 -8.47 13.28 7.28
N GLN A 8 -8.32 14.54 7.65
CA GLN A 8 -9.12 15.63 7.09
C GLN A 8 -8.90 15.78 5.60
N GLU A 9 -7.65 15.74 5.16
CA GLU A 9 -7.33 15.85 3.74
C GLU A 9 -7.83 14.65 2.95
N ALA A 10 -7.71 13.45 3.52
CA ALA A 10 -8.22 12.24 2.88
C ALA A 10 -9.73 12.31 2.69
N MET A 11 -10.46 12.74 3.71
CA MET A 11 -11.91 12.88 3.63
C MET A 11 -12.31 13.91 2.58
N ARG A 12 -11.60 15.04 2.52
CA ARG A 12 -11.87 16.08 1.54
C ARG A 12 -11.69 15.57 0.11
N ILE A 13 -10.63 14.84 -0.14
CA ILE A 13 -10.32 14.31 -1.47
C ILE A 13 -11.31 13.23 -1.88
N LEU A 14 -11.62 12.31 -0.98
CA LEU A 14 -12.57 11.22 -1.26
C LEU A 14 -13.99 11.74 -1.49
N ASP A 15 -14.39 12.81 -0.80
CA ASP A 15 -15.69 13.43 -1.01
C ASP A 15 -15.85 14.01 -2.42
N GLN A 16 -14.75 14.26 -3.11
CA GLN A 16 -14.74 14.73 -4.49
C GLN A 16 -14.70 13.59 -5.50
N ASN A 17 -14.89 12.35 -5.05
CA ASN A 17 -14.80 11.14 -5.88
C ASN A 17 -13.41 10.94 -6.50
N ILE A 18 -12.37 11.39 -5.80
CA ILE A 18 -10.99 11.22 -6.23
C ILE A 18 -10.36 10.13 -5.37
N SER A 19 -9.71 9.15 -6.01
CA SER A 19 -9.02 8.08 -5.32
C SER A 19 -7.67 8.56 -4.78
N ILE A 20 -7.21 7.93 -3.71
CA ILE A 20 -5.91 8.24 -3.11
C ILE A 20 -5.00 7.04 -3.28
N ALA A 21 -3.81 7.28 -3.83
CA ALA A 21 -2.76 6.27 -3.89
C ALA A 21 -1.83 6.47 -2.70
N ALA A 22 -1.51 5.38 -2.01
CA ALA A 22 -0.64 5.44 -0.84
C ALA A 22 0.40 4.33 -0.90
N PHE A 23 1.58 4.63 -0.37
CA PHE A 23 2.69 3.69 -0.31
C PHE A 23 2.98 3.39 1.17
N PRO A 24 2.37 2.32 1.73
CA PRO A 24 2.45 2.06 3.18
C PRO A 24 3.86 1.84 3.70
N GLU A 25 4.78 1.42 2.84
CA GLU A 25 6.17 1.25 3.24
C GLU A 25 6.86 2.57 3.57
N GLY A 26 6.31 3.69 3.10
CA GLY A 26 6.85 5.02 3.35
C GLY A 26 8.07 5.36 2.52
N THR A 27 9.04 4.46 2.43
CA THR A 27 10.23 4.64 1.62
C THR A 27 10.51 3.39 0.82
N ARG A 28 11.28 3.56 -0.24
CA ARG A 28 11.74 2.45 -1.06
C ARG A 28 12.67 1.56 -0.27
N SER A 29 12.46 0.24 -0.32
CA SER A 29 13.33 -0.70 0.37
C SER A 29 14.69 -0.87 -0.33
N GLY A 30 14.71 -0.72 -1.65
CA GLY A 30 15.91 -0.95 -2.45
C GLY A 30 16.27 -2.42 -2.59
N CYS A 31 15.41 -3.32 -2.12
CA CYS A 31 15.58 -4.76 -2.23
C CYS A 31 14.20 -5.40 -2.36
N LYS A 32 14.15 -6.71 -2.51
CA LYS A 32 12.88 -7.42 -2.71
C LYS A 32 12.08 -7.59 -1.43
N LYS A 33 12.73 -7.44 -0.27
CA LYS A 33 12.06 -7.59 1.01
C LYS A 33 11.23 -6.36 1.34
N MET A 34 10.00 -6.56 1.75
CA MET A 34 9.11 -5.46 2.12
C MET A 34 9.54 -4.82 3.44
N ASN A 35 9.50 -3.49 3.48
CA ASN A 35 9.68 -2.75 4.72
C ASN A 35 8.43 -2.85 5.58
N HIS A 36 8.53 -2.40 6.82
CA HIS A 36 7.37 -2.30 7.69
C HIS A 36 6.38 -1.28 7.15
N PHE A 37 5.11 -1.63 7.17
CA PHE A 37 4.05 -0.71 6.79
C PHE A 37 3.81 0.30 7.92
N THR A 38 3.55 1.55 7.55
CA THR A 38 3.11 2.55 8.53
C THR A 38 1.63 2.34 8.82
N SER A 39 1.20 2.74 10.01
CA SER A 39 -0.20 2.58 10.40
C SER A 39 -1.09 3.76 10.01
N ILE A 40 -0.50 4.85 9.52
CA ILE A 40 -1.24 6.09 9.22
C ILE A 40 -2.36 5.85 8.20
N VAL A 41 -2.02 5.20 7.08
CA VAL A 41 -2.97 4.92 6.00
C VAL A 41 -4.13 4.06 6.50
N PHE A 42 -3.82 3.06 7.33
CA PHE A 42 -4.83 2.12 7.80
C PHE A 42 -5.75 2.72 8.86
N ARG A 43 -5.22 3.62 9.70
CA ARG A 43 -6.04 4.38 10.64
C ARG A 43 -7.02 5.28 9.90
N THR A 44 -6.54 5.92 8.83
CA THR A 44 -7.39 6.77 8.00
C THR A 44 -8.47 5.94 7.30
N ALA A 45 -8.10 4.77 6.76
CA ALA A 45 -9.06 3.89 6.09
C ALA A 45 -10.20 3.49 7.03
N LEU A 46 -9.89 3.17 8.29
CA LEU A 46 -10.90 2.81 9.28
C LEU A 46 -11.83 3.98 9.59
N LYS A 47 -11.31 5.19 9.56
CA LYS A 47 -12.10 6.38 9.87
C LYS A 47 -13.01 6.80 8.72
N VAL A 48 -12.50 6.75 7.48
CA VAL A 48 -13.27 7.18 6.29
C VAL A 48 -14.10 6.06 5.68
N LYS A 49 -13.86 4.80 6.08
CA LYS A 49 -14.66 3.63 5.68
C LYS A 49 -14.66 3.38 4.18
N CYS A 50 -13.51 3.58 3.53
CA CYS A 50 -13.39 3.42 2.09
C CYS A 50 -12.91 2.01 1.72
N PRO A 51 -13.18 1.54 0.49
CA PRO A 51 -12.59 0.30 0.02
C PRO A 51 -11.09 0.47 -0.21
N LEU A 52 -10.33 -0.61 0.00
CA LEU A 52 -8.89 -0.64 -0.22
C LEU A 52 -8.58 -1.52 -1.43
N PHE A 53 -7.71 -1.02 -2.30
CA PHE A 53 -7.34 -1.72 -3.52
C PHE A 53 -5.84 -2.01 -3.49
N PRO A 54 -5.44 -3.21 -2.99
CA PRO A 54 -4.02 -3.54 -2.93
C PRO A 54 -3.45 -3.73 -4.33
N VAL A 55 -2.28 -3.15 -4.57
CA VAL A 55 -1.55 -3.30 -5.83
C VAL A 55 -0.13 -3.71 -5.49
N CYS A 56 0.31 -4.82 -6.06
CA CYS A 56 1.65 -5.34 -5.85
C CYS A 56 2.53 -5.01 -7.05
N ILE A 57 3.71 -4.49 -6.77
CA ILE A 57 4.66 -4.07 -7.80
C ILE A 57 5.99 -4.77 -7.57
N THR A 58 6.53 -5.42 -8.60
CA THR A 58 7.86 -6.02 -8.54
C THR A 58 8.71 -5.49 -9.69
N GLY A 59 10.04 -5.60 -9.53
CA GLY A 59 10.99 -5.14 -10.53
C GLY A 59 11.37 -3.68 -10.39
N ASN A 60 10.68 -2.92 -9.54
CA ASN A 60 10.95 -1.49 -9.39
C ASN A 60 12.15 -1.19 -8.49
N GLU A 61 12.66 -2.19 -7.77
CA GLU A 61 13.82 -2.00 -6.90
C GLU A 61 15.10 -1.73 -7.70
N ASN A 62 15.10 -2.07 -8.97
CA ASN A 62 16.25 -1.86 -9.86
C ASN A 62 16.08 -0.70 -10.83
N ILE A 63 14.95 0.05 -10.78
CA ILE A 63 14.62 1.08 -11.78
C ILE A 63 13.95 2.28 -11.13
N PRO A 64 14.66 3.32 -10.73
CA PRO A 64 16.09 3.40 -10.44
C PRO A 64 16.43 2.80 -9.09
N THR A 65 17.70 2.52 -8.84
CA THR A 65 18.16 2.03 -7.53
C THR A 65 18.26 3.19 -6.54
N LYS A 66 18.56 2.86 -5.27
CA LYS A 66 18.71 3.88 -4.22
C LYS A 66 19.81 4.89 -4.47
N ASP A 67 20.85 4.52 -5.23
CA ASP A 67 21.94 5.41 -5.62
C ASP A 67 21.63 6.16 -6.93
N PHE A 68 20.39 6.07 -7.39
CA PHE A 68 19.89 6.72 -8.61
C PHE A 68 20.55 6.19 -9.89
N THR A 69 21.15 5.01 -9.83
CA THR A 69 21.66 4.34 -11.03
C THR A 69 20.49 3.68 -11.77
N MET A 70 20.41 3.92 -13.06
CA MET A 70 19.35 3.35 -13.90
C MET A 70 19.78 1.99 -14.45
N HIS A 71 18.90 1.01 -14.30
CA HIS A 71 19.13 -0.35 -14.81
C HIS A 71 17.97 -0.77 -15.69
N THR A 72 18.27 -1.60 -16.68
CA THR A 72 17.23 -2.21 -17.50
C THR A 72 16.50 -3.28 -16.69
N GLY A 73 15.18 -3.32 -16.81
CA GLY A 73 14.40 -4.33 -16.11
C GLY A 73 12.94 -4.27 -16.50
N THR A 74 12.19 -5.22 -15.97
CA THR A 74 10.74 -5.30 -16.19
C THR A 74 10.02 -5.04 -14.89
N ILE A 75 9.05 -4.11 -14.91
CA ILE A 75 8.19 -3.83 -13.78
C ILE A 75 6.89 -4.58 -13.98
N LYS A 76 6.50 -5.37 -12.98
CA LYS A 76 5.21 -6.09 -12.99
C LYS A 76 4.28 -5.47 -11.97
N MET A 77 3.02 -5.35 -12.33
CA MET A 77 1.97 -4.84 -11.43
C MET A 77 0.81 -5.82 -11.39
N HIS A 78 0.42 -6.23 -10.18
CA HIS A 78 -0.76 -7.07 -10.01
C HIS A 78 -1.74 -6.36 -9.08
N LYS A 79 -2.96 -6.20 -9.54
CA LYS A 79 -4.04 -5.62 -8.74
C LYS A 79 -4.81 -6.74 -8.07
N LEU A 80 -4.86 -6.72 -6.74
CA LEU A 80 -5.59 -7.73 -5.98
C LEU A 80 -7.06 -7.34 -5.85
N SER A 81 -7.88 -8.29 -5.37
CA SER A 81 -9.28 -8.01 -5.11
C SER A 81 -9.43 -6.93 -4.07
N PRO A 82 -10.41 -6.01 -4.22
CA PRO A 82 -10.58 -4.95 -3.24
C PRO A 82 -11.01 -5.50 -1.88
N VAL A 83 -10.52 -4.86 -0.82
CA VAL A 83 -10.92 -5.16 0.55
C VAL A 83 -11.95 -4.12 0.94
N LEU A 84 -13.20 -4.55 1.09
CA LEU A 84 -14.31 -3.66 1.35
C LEU A 84 -14.44 -3.37 2.85
N TRP A 85 -15.08 -2.24 3.18
CA TRP A 85 -15.28 -1.84 4.57
C TRP A 85 -15.90 -2.97 5.40
N GLU A 86 -16.87 -3.69 4.84
CA GLU A 86 -17.54 -4.80 5.54
C GLU A 86 -16.56 -5.90 5.96
N GLU A 87 -15.46 -6.05 5.23
CA GLU A 87 -14.47 -7.09 5.52
C GLU A 87 -13.50 -6.68 6.61
N TYR A 88 -13.22 -5.38 6.78
CA TYR A 88 -12.23 -4.93 7.75
C TYR A 88 -12.76 -4.05 8.87
N LYS A 89 -14.07 -3.81 8.92
CA LYS A 89 -14.66 -2.90 9.90
C LYS A 89 -14.42 -3.29 11.35
N ASN A 90 -14.20 -4.58 11.62
CA ASN A 90 -13.96 -5.09 12.98
C ASN A 90 -12.47 -5.25 13.30
N MET A 91 -11.59 -4.84 12.40
CA MET A 91 -10.15 -4.91 12.61
C MET A 91 -9.62 -3.61 13.20
N SER A 92 -8.57 -3.73 14.04
CA SER A 92 -7.80 -2.55 14.42
C SER A 92 -6.89 -2.14 13.27
N ALA A 93 -6.30 -0.93 13.34
CA ALA A 93 -5.36 -0.49 12.32
C ALA A 93 -4.17 -1.44 12.21
N PHE A 94 -3.70 -1.96 13.35
CA PHE A 94 -2.60 -2.92 13.38
C PHE A 94 -2.97 -4.23 12.68
N GLN A 95 -4.18 -4.75 12.95
CA GLN A 95 -4.65 -5.98 12.33
C GLN A 95 -4.84 -5.80 10.82
N LEU A 96 -5.43 -4.69 10.40
CA LEU A 96 -5.63 -4.37 8.99
C LEU A 96 -4.29 -4.24 8.25
N LYS A 97 -3.34 -3.55 8.86
CA LYS A 97 -2.01 -3.38 8.31
C LYS A 97 -1.35 -4.74 8.05
N ASN A 98 -1.37 -5.62 9.06
CA ASN A 98 -0.74 -6.94 8.93
C ASN A 98 -1.49 -7.83 7.94
N TYR A 99 -2.81 -7.76 7.91
CA TYR A 99 -3.61 -8.50 6.95
C TYR A 99 -3.23 -8.14 5.51
N LEU A 100 -3.19 -6.84 5.20
CA LEU A 100 -2.82 -6.40 3.86
C LEU A 100 -1.37 -6.70 3.53
N LYS A 101 -0.47 -6.51 4.48
CA LYS A 101 0.94 -6.83 4.27
C LYS A 101 1.13 -8.31 3.93
N ASN A 102 0.42 -9.19 4.63
CA ASN A 102 0.54 -10.63 4.41
C ASN A 102 0.03 -11.06 3.03
N ILE A 103 -1.14 -10.55 2.62
CA ILE A 103 -1.67 -10.91 1.30
C ILE A 103 -0.82 -10.33 0.18
N MET A 104 -0.31 -9.13 0.35
CA MET A 104 0.56 -8.51 -0.65
C MET A 104 1.91 -9.22 -0.74
N ALA A 105 2.50 -9.60 0.40
CA ALA A 105 3.75 -10.34 0.41
C ALA A 105 3.61 -11.71 -0.27
N SER A 106 2.49 -12.38 -0.03
CA SER A 106 2.19 -13.65 -0.68
C SER A 106 2.10 -13.49 -2.20
N GLU A 107 1.42 -12.45 -2.66
CA GLU A 107 1.29 -12.18 -4.09
C GLU A 107 2.62 -11.83 -4.73
N ILE A 108 3.45 -11.03 -4.04
CA ILE A 108 4.77 -10.66 -4.54
C ILE A 108 5.65 -11.90 -4.71
N SER A 109 5.58 -12.85 -3.76
CA SER A 109 6.32 -14.11 -3.88
C SER A 109 5.90 -14.88 -5.12
N LYS A 110 4.60 -14.92 -5.43
CA LYS A 110 4.09 -15.58 -6.64
C LYS A 110 4.57 -14.86 -7.90
N MET A 111 4.58 -13.53 -7.89
CA MET A 111 5.04 -12.74 -9.03
C MET A 111 6.52 -12.98 -9.32
N GLU A 112 7.33 -13.17 -8.28
CA GLU A 112 8.76 -13.41 -8.43
C GLU A 112 9.07 -14.81 -8.98
N GLU A 113 8.15 -15.75 -8.83
CA GLU A 113 8.29 -17.10 -9.39
C GLU A 113 7.96 -17.15 -10.88
N GLU A 114 7.31 -16.13 -11.40
CA GLU A 114 7.02 -16.02 -12.82
C GLU A 114 8.28 -15.67 -13.60
#